data_9b9eb1693ce06a52783605b4fe7961e7
#
_entry.id   9b9eb1693ce06a52783605b4fe7961e7
#
_cell.length_a   1.000
_cell.length_b   1.000
_cell.length_c   1.000
_cell.angle_alpha   90.00
_cell.angle_beta   90.00
_cell.angle_gamma   90.00
#
_symmetry.space_group_name_H-M   'P 1'
#
loop_
_entity.id
_entity.type
_entity.pdbx_description
1 polymer ?
#
loop_
_entity_poly.entity_id
_entity_poly.type
_entity_poly.pdbx_seq_one_letter_code
_entity_poly.pdbx_strand_id
1 'polypeptide(L)'
;MRIADVLSLLAAAAASSPAVAQQSFAAGFPTRILAVHNAERARAGVQPLVWDNALGTAAAGYAAQMAMSGRFAHSNRAARPDSGENLWMGTHGAFSVEAMVGGWSSEKRFFAPGIFPNVSRTGNWEDVGHYSQMIWPVTTKVGCAIASTPRIDYLVCRYAYKGNIDGRAVGYAAR
;
A
#
# COMPACT_ATOMS: atom_id res chain seq x y z
N MET A 1 17.55 33.84 -64.71
CA MET A 1 16.61 34.03 -63.61
C MET A 1 16.54 32.71 -62.88
N ARG A 2 17.20 32.62 -61.69
CA ARG A 2 17.32 31.38 -60.92
C ARG A 2 16.34 31.46 -59.74
N ILE A 3 15.44 30.48 -59.66
CA ILE A 3 14.46 30.34 -58.59
C ILE A 3 15.18 29.57 -57.45
N ALA A 4 15.26 30.19 -56.27
CA ALA A 4 15.84 29.60 -55.09
C ALA A 4 14.77 28.83 -54.33
N ASP A 5 14.96 27.52 -54.17
CA ASP A 5 14.12 26.65 -53.34
C ASP A 5 14.38 26.93 -51.84
N VAL A 6 13.36 27.33 -51.13
CA VAL A 6 13.38 27.51 -49.69
C VAL A 6 12.88 26.19 -49.05
N LEU A 7 13.83 25.37 -48.59
CA LEU A 7 13.48 24.20 -47.76
C LEU A 7 13.13 24.67 -46.33
N SER A 8 11.83 24.58 -46.00
CA SER A 8 11.38 24.75 -44.60
C SER A 8 11.65 23.49 -43.80
N LEU A 9 12.62 23.54 -42.87
CA LEU A 9 12.78 22.51 -41.88
C LEU A 9 11.69 22.67 -40.79
N LEU A 10 10.73 21.73 -40.74
CA LEU A 10 9.85 21.57 -39.61
C LEU A 10 10.63 20.82 -38.49
N ALA A 11 11.00 21.51 -37.44
CA ALA A 11 11.51 20.91 -36.24
C ALA A 11 10.34 20.30 -35.43
N ALA A 12 10.25 18.96 -35.42
CA ALA A 12 9.33 18.25 -34.56
C ALA A 12 9.83 18.36 -33.10
N ALA A 13 9.11 19.14 -32.30
CA ALA A 13 9.34 19.16 -30.85
C ALA A 13 8.82 17.84 -30.25
N ALA A 14 9.74 16.96 -29.85
CA ALA A 14 9.42 15.79 -29.08
C ALA A 14 8.97 16.23 -27.69
N ALA A 15 7.66 16.12 -27.41
CA ALA A 15 7.12 16.30 -26.08
C ALA A 15 7.62 15.14 -25.19
N SER A 16 8.61 15.41 -24.37
CA SER A 16 9.05 14.50 -23.31
C SER A 16 7.93 14.41 -22.26
N SER A 17 7.19 13.31 -22.27
CA SER A 17 6.30 12.95 -21.16
C SER A 17 7.12 12.90 -19.87
N PRO A 18 6.66 13.50 -18.75
CA PRO A 18 7.35 13.36 -17.49
C PRO A 18 7.37 11.88 -17.13
N ALA A 19 8.56 11.28 -17.13
CA ALA A 19 8.77 9.96 -16.57
C ALA A 19 8.36 10.05 -15.09
N VAL A 20 7.23 9.43 -14.74
CA VAL A 20 6.92 9.11 -13.34
C VAL A 20 8.08 8.23 -12.90
N ALA A 21 8.95 8.78 -12.05
CA ALA A 21 10.08 8.05 -11.52
C ALA A 21 9.54 6.87 -10.73
N GLN A 22 9.52 5.72 -11.39
CA GLN A 22 9.26 4.44 -10.77
C GLN A 22 10.49 4.18 -9.93
N GLN A 23 10.45 4.56 -8.65
CA GLN A 23 11.52 4.22 -7.73
C GLN A 23 11.66 2.71 -7.78
N SER A 24 12.74 2.27 -8.42
CA SER A 24 13.19 0.89 -8.33
C SER A 24 13.26 0.58 -6.84
N PHE A 25 12.42 -0.34 -6.40
CA PHE A 25 12.39 -0.76 -5.00
C PHE A 25 13.82 -0.98 -4.53
N ALA A 26 14.29 -0.12 -3.62
CA ALA A 26 15.61 -0.28 -3.03
C ALA A 26 15.77 -1.74 -2.61
N ALA A 27 16.90 -2.34 -2.91
CA ALA A 27 17.19 -3.72 -2.55
C ALA A 27 16.79 -3.94 -1.09
N GLY A 28 15.82 -4.85 -0.86
CA GLY A 28 15.30 -5.11 0.48
C GLY A 28 13.91 -4.50 0.80
N PHE A 29 13.25 -3.71 -0.08
CA PHE A 29 11.92 -3.19 0.21
C PHE A 29 10.90 -4.28 0.61
N PRO A 30 10.74 -5.40 -0.13
CA PRO A 30 9.88 -6.50 0.28
C PRO A 30 10.26 -7.08 1.65
N THR A 31 11.54 -7.26 1.91
CA THR A 31 12.06 -7.79 3.18
C THR A 31 11.71 -6.85 4.35
N ARG A 32 11.87 -5.54 4.17
CA ARG A 32 11.55 -4.54 5.19
C ARG A 32 10.05 -4.47 5.50
N ILE A 33 9.20 -4.51 4.47
CA ILE A 33 7.73 -4.61 4.63
C ILE A 33 7.35 -5.87 5.41
N LEU A 34 7.87 -7.02 4.99
CA LEU A 34 7.59 -8.30 5.64
C LEU A 34 8.09 -8.34 7.09
N ALA A 35 9.25 -7.75 7.38
CA ALA A 35 9.81 -7.73 8.73
C ALA A 35 8.85 -7.08 9.73
N VAL A 36 8.31 -5.90 9.40
CA VAL A 36 7.37 -5.20 10.29
C VAL A 36 6.06 -5.98 10.43
N HIS A 37 5.48 -6.43 9.31
CA HIS A 37 4.24 -7.22 9.33
C HIS A 37 4.40 -8.49 10.15
N ASN A 38 5.45 -9.27 9.89
CA ASN A 38 5.65 -10.57 10.50
C ASN A 38 6.04 -10.47 11.99
N ALA A 39 6.67 -9.38 12.41
CA ALA A 39 6.87 -9.10 13.83
C ALA A 39 5.53 -8.91 14.57
N GLU A 40 4.58 -8.16 14.00
CA GLU A 40 3.25 -8.00 14.62
C GLU A 40 2.43 -9.30 14.54
N ARG A 41 2.53 -10.04 13.45
CA ARG A 41 1.86 -11.32 13.28
C ARG A 41 2.35 -12.37 14.26
N ALA A 42 3.65 -12.43 14.51
CA ALA A 42 4.22 -13.31 15.55
C ALA A 42 3.68 -12.97 16.95
N ARG A 43 3.57 -11.67 17.28
CA ARG A 43 2.96 -11.22 18.55
C ARG A 43 1.49 -11.59 18.66
N ALA A 44 0.77 -11.57 17.54
CA ALA A 44 -0.65 -11.96 17.46
C ALA A 44 -0.86 -13.48 17.37
N GLY A 45 0.20 -14.30 17.30
CA GLY A 45 0.11 -15.75 17.19
C GLY A 45 -0.43 -16.26 15.84
N VAL A 46 -0.28 -15.48 14.75
CA VAL A 46 -0.75 -15.84 13.42
C VAL A 46 0.41 -16.09 12.46
N GLN A 47 0.16 -16.92 11.42
CA GLN A 47 1.19 -17.32 10.45
C GLN A 47 1.80 -16.11 9.73
N PRO A 48 3.12 -16.12 9.42
CA PRO A 48 3.77 -15.03 8.71
C PRO A 48 3.22 -14.87 7.29
N LEU A 49 3.25 -13.61 6.79
CA LEU A 49 2.99 -13.32 5.39
C LEU A 49 4.20 -13.64 4.52
N VAL A 50 3.94 -13.99 3.27
CA VAL A 50 4.95 -14.04 2.22
C VAL A 50 4.71 -12.93 1.21
N TRP A 51 5.78 -12.51 0.52
CA TRP A 51 5.67 -11.51 -0.53
C TRP A 51 5.02 -12.07 -1.78
N ASP A 52 4.16 -11.27 -2.42
CA ASP A 52 3.52 -11.59 -3.67
C ASP A 52 3.72 -10.46 -4.69
N ASN A 53 4.41 -10.76 -5.78
CA ASN A 53 4.74 -9.77 -6.81
C ASN A 53 3.51 -9.25 -7.57
N ALA A 54 2.47 -10.08 -7.75
CA ALA A 54 1.25 -9.64 -8.43
C ALA A 54 0.49 -8.62 -7.57
N LEU A 55 0.43 -8.84 -6.24
CA LEU A 55 -0.11 -7.85 -5.30
C LEU A 55 0.74 -6.57 -5.29
N GLY A 56 2.07 -6.70 -5.35
CA GLY A 56 3.00 -5.57 -5.46
C GLY A 56 2.74 -4.73 -6.72
N THR A 57 2.55 -5.38 -7.87
CA THR A 57 2.22 -4.71 -9.14
C THR A 57 0.87 -3.99 -9.06
N ALA A 58 -0.16 -4.64 -8.51
CA ALA A 58 -1.47 -4.02 -8.30
C ALA A 58 -1.40 -2.82 -7.34
N ALA A 59 -0.58 -2.94 -6.27
CA ALA A 59 -0.33 -1.83 -5.34
C ALA A 59 0.37 -0.66 -6.05
N ALA A 60 1.37 -0.94 -6.92
CA ALA A 60 2.09 0.09 -7.68
C ALA A 60 1.17 0.89 -8.61
N GLY A 61 0.29 0.20 -9.33
CA GLY A 61 -0.68 0.85 -10.19
C GLY A 61 -1.60 1.81 -9.42
N TYR A 62 -2.07 1.39 -8.24
CA TYR A 62 -2.94 2.24 -7.44
C TYR A 62 -2.19 3.38 -6.73
N ALA A 63 -0.98 3.14 -6.24
CA ALA A 63 -0.13 4.19 -5.68
C ALA A 63 0.17 5.29 -6.72
N ALA A 64 0.49 4.90 -7.97
CA ALA A 64 0.68 5.83 -9.07
C ALA A 64 -0.59 6.63 -9.38
N GLN A 65 -1.76 6.01 -9.37
CA GLN A 65 -3.04 6.70 -9.56
C GLN A 65 -3.30 7.76 -8.47
N MET A 66 -3.01 7.44 -7.20
CA MET A 66 -3.12 8.42 -6.11
C MET A 66 -2.12 9.56 -6.28
N ALA A 67 -0.86 9.27 -6.65
CA ALA A 67 0.16 10.29 -6.88
C ALA A 67 -0.24 11.24 -8.04
N MET A 68 -0.80 10.72 -9.13
CA MET A 68 -1.26 11.53 -10.27
C MET A 68 -2.49 12.37 -9.94
N SER A 69 -3.45 11.82 -9.20
CA SER A 69 -4.72 12.51 -8.90
C SER A 69 -4.67 13.40 -7.66
N GLY A 70 -3.68 13.22 -6.79
CA GLY A 70 -3.62 13.85 -5.45
C GLY A 70 -4.69 13.36 -4.48
N ARG A 71 -5.52 12.37 -4.87
CA ARG A 71 -6.62 11.87 -4.05
C ARG A 71 -6.15 10.70 -3.18
N PHE A 72 -6.19 10.87 -1.87
CA PHE A 72 -5.93 9.81 -0.90
C PHE A 72 -7.25 9.15 -0.49
N ALA A 73 -7.51 7.96 -1.01
CA ALA A 73 -8.72 7.19 -0.71
C ALA A 73 -8.50 5.72 -1.05
N HIS A 74 -9.27 4.82 -0.41
CA HIS A 74 -9.30 3.42 -0.80
C HIS A 74 -9.78 3.23 -2.24
N SER A 75 -9.18 2.25 -2.92
CA SER A 75 -9.63 1.83 -4.24
C SER A 75 -11.02 1.17 -4.17
N ASN A 76 -11.74 1.20 -5.29
CA ASN A 76 -13.05 0.55 -5.37
C ASN A 76 -12.94 -0.94 -5.00
N ARG A 77 -13.77 -1.40 -4.05
CA ARG A 77 -13.82 -2.79 -3.61
C ARG A 77 -14.17 -3.77 -4.74
N ALA A 78 -14.99 -3.35 -5.70
CA ALA A 78 -15.31 -4.17 -6.87
C ALA A 78 -14.08 -4.45 -7.77
N ALA A 79 -13.09 -3.56 -7.78
CA ALA A 79 -11.84 -3.75 -8.50
C ALA A 79 -10.82 -4.65 -7.75
N ARG A 80 -11.11 -5.03 -6.50
CA ARG A 80 -10.26 -5.90 -5.66
C ARG A 80 -11.10 -6.84 -4.78
N PRO A 81 -11.95 -7.69 -5.35
CA PRO A 81 -12.97 -8.45 -4.60
C PRO A 81 -12.36 -9.33 -3.49
N ASP A 82 -11.17 -9.91 -3.73
CA ASP A 82 -10.48 -10.84 -2.84
C ASP A 82 -9.26 -10.24 -2.12
N SER A 83 -8.98 -8.95 -2.36
CA SER A 83 -7.79 -8.29 -1.82
C SER A 83 -8.15 -7.24 -0.76
N GLY A 84 -7.45 -7.31 0.38
CA GLY A 84 -7.38 -6.24 1.37
C GLY A 84 -6.47 -5.10 0.91
N GLU A 85 -6.56 -3.96 1.59
CA GLU A 85 -5.77 -2.77 1.27
C GLU A 85 -5.49 -1.95 2.52
N ASN A 86 -4.23 -1.60 2.74
CA ASN A 86 -3.83 -0.53 3.65
C ASN A 86 -3.18 0.59 2.85
N LEU A 87 -3.45 1.83 3.25
CA LEU A 87 -2.94 3.04 2.64
C LEU A 87 -2.19 3.88 3.67
N TRP A 88 -1.11 4.53 3.21
CA TRP A 88 -0.42 5.54 3.98
C TRP A 88 0.04 6.67 3.04
N MET A 89 0.06 7.91 3.53
CA MET A 89 0.68 9.04 2.84
C MET A 89 1.43 9.93 3.82
N GLY A 90 2.48 10.60 3.33
CA GLY A 90 3.27 11.53 4.12
C GLY A 90 4.23 12.34 3.26
N THR A 91 4.98 13.24 3.90
CA THR A 91 5.96 14.09 3.23
C THR A 91 7.01 13.26 2.51
N HIS A 92 7.27 13.57 1.24
CA HIS A 92 8.23 12.86 0.39
C HIS A 92 9.60 12.75 1.05
N GLY A 93 10.13 11.53 1.12
CA GLY A 93 11.44 11.21 1.67
C GLY A 93 11.60 11.38 3.18
N ALA A 94 10.55 11.82 3.91
CA ALA A 94 10.66 12.08 5.36
C ALA A 94 10.53 10.81 6.23
N PHE A 95 10.01 9.71 5.70
CA PHE A 95 9.69 8.52 6.48
C PHE A 95 10.36 7.27 5.91
N SER A 96 10.90 6.45 6.78
CA SER A 96 11.35 5.10 6.39
C SER A 96 10.15 4.18 6.17
N VAL A 97 10.36 3.08 5.44
CA VAL A 97 9.35 2.03 5.23
C VAL A 97 8.80 1.50 6.55
N GLU A 98 9.69 1.32 7.53
CA GLU A 98 9.34 0.86 8.87
C GLU A 98 8.46 1.88 9.61
N ALA A 99 8.73 3.17 9.45
CA ALA A 99 7.91 4.23 10.04
C ALA A 99 6.52 4.30 9.42
N MET A 100 6.42 4.14 8.08
CA MET A 100 5.14 4.11 7.36
C MET A 100 4.26 2.96 7.85
N VAL A 101 4.77 1.72 7.85
CA VAL A 101 4.05 0.53 8.33
C VAL A 101 3.88 0.55 9.85
N GLY A 102 4.83 1.15 10.56
CA GLY A 102 4.78 1.40 12.00
C GLY A 102 3.58 2.25 12.41
N GLY A 103 3.15 3.19 11.56
CA GLY A 103 1.90 3.93 11.74
C GLY A 103 0.70 3.00 11.91
N TRP A 104 0.55 2.02 11.02
CA TRP A 104 -0.50 1.01 11.11
C TRP A 104 -0.33 0.11 12.35
N SER A 105 0.91 -0.30 12.66
CA SER A 105 1.19 -1.12 13.85
C SER A 105 0.86 -0.39 15.15
N SER A 106 0.93 0.94 15.18
CA SER A 106 0.64 1.73 16.38
C SER A 106 -0.82 1.67 16.81
N GLU A 107 -1.73 1.31 15.90
CA GLU A 107 -3.16 1.13 16.19
C GLU A 107 -3.42 -0.01 17.17
N LYS A 108 -2.46 -0.94 17.36
CA LYS A 108 -2.55 -2.04 18.34
C LYS A 108 -2.88 -1.59 19.76
N ARG A 109 -2.52 -0.36 20.13
CA ARG A 109 -2.85 0.22 21.45
C ARG A 109 -4.36 0.30 21.70
N PHE A 110 -5.14 0.42 20.63
CA PHE A 110 -6.60 0.48 20.69
C PHE A 110 -7.25 -0.86 20.33
N PHE A 111 -6.49 -1.82 19.82
CA PHE A 111 -7.01 -3.11 19.39
C PHE A 111 -7.42 -3.97 20.59
N ALA A 112 -8.55 -4.64 20.46
CA ALA A 112 -9.02 -5.71 21.34
C ALA A 112 -9.35 -6.94 20.49
N PRO A 113 -8.82 -8.15 20.83
CA PRO A 113 -9.22 -9.37 20.15
C PRO A 113 -10.73 -9.60 20.22
N GLY A 114 -11.34 -10.00 19.10
CA GLY A 114 -12.79 -10.14 19.06
C GLY A 114 -13.33 -10.59 17.70
N ILE A 115 -14.64 -10.45 17.55
CA ILE A 115 -15.35 -10.65 16.27
C ILE A 115 -15.47 -9.29 15.58
N PHE A 116 -14.92 -9.19 14.37
CA PHE A 116 -15.00 -7.94 13.59
C PHE A 116 -16.46 -7.59 13.29
N PRO A 117 -16.88 -6.31 13.43
CA PRO A 117 -16.09 -5.11 13.67
C PRO A 117 -15.83 -4.77 15.16
N ASN A 118 -16.24 -5.56 16.13
CA ASN A 118 -16.10 -5.29 17.57
C ASN A 118 -14.68 -5.63 18.06
N VAL A 119 -13.66 -4.95 17.53
CA VAL A 119 -12.23 -5.22 17.74
C VAL A 119 -11.44 -4.00 18.21
N SER A 120 -12.15 -2.92 18.61
CA SER A 120 -11.53 -1.70 19.10
C SER A 120 -12.00 -1.36 20.51
N ARG A 121 -11.08 -0.89 21.35
CA ARG A 121 -11.37 -0.34 22.69
C ARG A 121 -12.05 1.02 22.64
N THR A 122 -11.97 1.71 21.50
CA THR A 122 -12.61 3.01 21.28
C THR A 122 -14.08 2.87 20.85
N GLY A 123 -14.51 1.65 20.49
CA GLY A 123 -15.84 1.39 19.90
C GLY A 123 -15.90 1.65 18.38
N ASN A 124 -14.85 2.24 17.78
CA ASN A 124 -14.76 2.45 16.34
C ASN A 124 -13.66 1.53 15.76
N TRP A 125 -14.04 0.60 14.89
CA TRP A 125 -13.08 -0.32 14.26
C TRP A 125 -12.10 0.37 13.31
N GLU A 126 -12.43 1.54 12.78
CA GLU A 126 -11.55 2.29 11.88
C GLU A 126 -10.25 2.71 12.59
N ASP A 127 -10.28 2.88 13.93
CA ASP A 127 -9.10 3.21 14.72
C ASP A 127 -8.08 2.05 14.81
N VAL A 128 -8.45 0.87 14.33
CA VAL A 128 -7.63 -0.35 14.32
C VAL A 128 -7.66 -1.10 12.99
N GLY A 129 -8.26 -0.50 11.96
CA GLY A 129 -8.53 -1.14 10.68
C GLY A 129 -7.26 -1.57 9.93
N HIS A 130 -6.19 -0.78 9.99
CA HIS A 130 -4.92 -1.16 9.39
C HIS A 130 -4.25 -2.28 10.17
N TYR A 131 -4.21 -2.18 11.50
CA TYR A 131 -3.59 -3.21 12.34
C TYR A 131 -4.34 -4.55 12.24
N SER A 132 -5.67 -4.53 12.29
CA SER A 132 -6.48 -5.76 12.16
C SER A 132 -6.27 -6.46 10.81
N GLN A 133 -6.10 -5.69 9.71
CA GLN A 133 -5.72 -6.26 8.41
C GLN A 133 -4.31 -6.87 8.44
N MET A 134 -3.33 -6.21 9.07
CA MET A 134 -1.95 -6.76 9.18
C MET A 134 -1.91 -8.12 9.85
N ILE A 135 -2.70 -8.31 10.93
CA ILE A 135 -2.73 -9.53 11.73
C ILE A 135 -3.89 -10.48 11.38
N TRP A 136 -4.61 -10.22 10.28
CA TRP A 136 -5.76 -11.04 9.90
C TRP A 136 -5.36 -12.50 9.68
N PRO A 137 -6.00 -13.48 10.41
CA PRO A 137 -5.47 -14.85 10.49
C PRO A 137 -5.36 -15.56 9.14
N VAL A 138 -6.36 -15.40 8.25
CA VAL A 138 -6.40 -16.09 6.97
C VAL A 138 -5.68 -15.35 5.84
N THR A 139 -5.17 -14.13 6.09
CA THR A 139 -4.30 -13.44 5.14
C THR A 139 -2.94 -14.12 5.12
N THR A 140 -2.47 -14.50 3.94
CA THR A 140 -1.21 -15.24 3.77
C THR A 140 -0.16 -14.51 2.96
N LYS A 141 -0.57 -13.49 2.18
CA LYS A 141 0.33 -12.80 1.25
C LYS A 141 0.15 -11.29 1.33
N VAL A 142 1.23 -10.57 1.06
CA VAL A 142 1.24 -9.12 0.94
C VAL A 142 2.13 -8.69 -0.22
N GLY A 143 1.73 -7.62 -0.90
CA GLY A 143 2.57 -6.91 -1.86
C GLY A 143 2.30 -5.43 -1.76
N CYS A 144 3.34 -4.63 -1.71
CA CYS A 144 3.26 -3.20 -1.48
C CYS A 144 4.04 -2.41 -2.53
N ALA A 145 3.70 -1.14 -2.68
CA ALA A 145 4.44 -0.21 -3.51
C ALA A 145 4.32 1.22 -2.99
N ILE A 146 5.33 2.03 -3.30
CA ILE A 146 5.32 3.48 -3.07
C ILE A 146 5.33 4.19 -4.42
N ALA A 147 4.51 5.22 -4.56
CA ALA A 147 4.62 6.21 -5.62
C ALA A 147 4.74 7.60 -4.99
N SER A 148 5.55 8.46 -5.61
CA SER A 148 5.90 9.76 -5.05
C SER A 148 5.54 10.89 -6.00
N THR A 149 5.12 12.01 -5.42
CA THR A 149 5.16 13.34 -6.03
C THR A 149 6.37 14.10 -5.48
N PRO A 150 6.68 15.31 -5.94
CA PRO A 150 7.74 16.13 -5.31
C PRO A 150 7.50 16.46 -3.84
N ARG A 151 6.29 16.25 -3.31
CA ARG A 151 5.93 16.61 -1.93
C ARG A 151 5.42 15.45 -1.08
N ILE A 152 4.85 14.42 -1.68
CA ILE A 152 4.09 13.38 -0.98
C ILE A 152 4.51 12.00 -1.48
N ASP A 153 4.71 11.08 -0.54
CA ASP A 153 4.80 9.64 -0.78
C ASP A 153 3.46 8.97 -0.47
N TYR A 154 3.05 8.05 -1.35
CA TYR A 154 1.85 7.22 -1.20
C TYR A 154 2.27 5.75 -1.13
N LEU A 155 2.10 5.12 0.02
CA LEU A 155 2.30 3.68 0.19
C LEU A 155 0.95 2.97 0.08
N VAL A 156 0.90 1.94 -0.75
CA VAL A 156 -0.21 0.99 -0.85
C VAL A 156 0.30 -0.40 -0.51
N CYS A 157 -0.42 -1.13 0.34
CA CYS A 157 -0.25 -2.56 0.53
C CYS A 157 -1.54 -3.30 0.17
N ARG A 158 -1.40 -4.36 -0.62
CA ARG A 158 -2.47 -5.30 -0.99
C ARG A 158 -2.26 -6.63 -0.26
N TYR A 159 -3.35 -7.25 0.17
CA TYR A 159 -3.31 -8.46 0.97
C TYR A 159 -4.20 -9.55 0.37
N ALA A 160 -3.71 -10.76 0.25
CA ALA A 160 -4.50 -11.95 -0.07
C ALA A 160 -4.45 -12.92 1.14
N TYR A 161 -5.56 -13.31 1.66
CA TYR A 161 -6.94 -12.89 1.41
C TYR A 161 -7.26 -11.63 2.21
N LYS A 162 -8.34 -10.90 1.81
CA LYS A 162 -8.75 -9.67 2.51
C LYS A 162 -9.10 -9.94 3.97
N GLY A 163 -8.79 -8.97 4.82
CA GLY A 163 -9.23 -8.90 6.20
C GLY A 163 -10.47 -8.04 6.40
N ASN A 164 -10.74 -7.72 7.65
CA ASN A 164 -11.81 -6.83 8.08
C ASN A 164 -13.17 -7.25 7.54
N ILE A 165 -13.50 -8.54 7.77
CA ILE A 165 -14.76 -9.17 7.34
C ILE A 165 -15.66 -9.33 8.55
N ASP A 166 -16.88 -8.78 8.46
CA ASP A 166 -17.89 -8.87 9.52
C ASP A 166 -18.16 -10.33 9.94
N GLY A 167 -18.30 -10.53 11.24
CA GLY A 167 -18.57 -11.83 11.83
C GLY A 167 -17.36 -12.77 11.92
N ARG A 168 -16.15 -12.33 11.55
CA ARG A 168 -14.94 -13.15 11.64
C ARG A 168 -14.06 -12.75 12.82
N ALA A 169 -13.49 -13.77 13.46
CA ALA A 169 -12.56 -13.57 14.59
C ALA A 169 -11.20 -13.03 14.12
N VAL A 170 -10.62 -12.13 14.92
CA VAL A 170 -9.26 -11.61 14.73
C VAL A 170 -8.57 -11.41 16.08
N GLY A 171 -7.25 -11.69 16.12
CA GLY A 171 -6.41 -11.48 17.31
C GLY A 171 -6.54 -12.55 18.39
N TYR A 172 -7.18 -13.68 18.10
CA TYR A 172 -7.08 -14.88 18.93
C TYR A 172 -6.07 -15.82 18.30
N ALA A 173 -5.09 -16.26 19.10
CA ALA A 173 -4.32 -17.45 18.74
C ALA A 173 -5.32 -18.59 18.51
N ALA A 174 -5.24 -19.27 17.38
CA ALA A 174 -5.96 -20.52 17.20
C ALA A 174 -5.50 -21.47 18.32
N ARG A 175 -6.42 -21.82 19.21
CA ARG A 175 -6.20 -22.88 20.20
C ARG A 175 -6.25 -24.23 19.51
#